data_40712193cd7b1bafa6ded2a968fc7afb
#
_entry.id   40712193cd7b1bafa6ded2a968fc7afb
#
_cell.length_a   1.000
_cell.length_b   1.000
_cell.length_c   1.000
_cell.angle_alpha   90.00
_cell.angle_beta   90.00
_cell.angle_gamma   90.00
#
_symmetry.space_group_name_H-M   'P 1'
#
loop_
_entity.id
_entity.type
_entity.pdbx_description
1 polymer ?
#
loop_
_entity_poly.entity_id
_entity_poly.type
_entity_poly.pdbx_seq_one_letter_code
_entity_poly.pdbx_strand_id
1 'polypeptide(L)'
;MEMTENDKKKEFLRRYRECERREQEILEEIQRLRMDQMFPSSVNDGMPKGSQQSDLSDYMVLLDEQIDRLKQERLKKARTREQIDLAIRRMENPNEQRVLRLRYLWGLGWIAVGRRMGYSREGAIKIHGRALQNLKIC
;
A
#
# COMPACT_ATOMS: atom_id res chain seq x y z
N MET A 1 21.70 -12.00 9.77
CA MET A 1 22.32 -11.19 8.71
C MET A 1 21.96 -9.73 8.88
N GLU A 2 22.96 -8.89 8.91
CA GLU A 2 22.73 -7.46 8.97
C GLU A 2 22.29 -6.95 7.60
N MET A 3 21.33 -6.06 7.59
CA MET A 3 20.86 -5.41 6.37
C MET A 3 21.91 -4.42 5.89
N THR A 4 22.16 -4.40 4.59
CA THR A 4 23.01 -3.39 3.97
C THR A 4 22.32 -2.03 4.00
N GLU A 5 23.08 -0.95 3.78
CA GLU A 5 22.50 0.39 3.67
C GLU A 5 21.46 0.45 2.54
N ASN A 6 21.75 -0.19 1.40
CA ASN A 6 20.80 -0.23 0.29
C ASN A 6 19.53 -1.00 0.65
N ASP A 7 19.64 -2.07 1.43
CA ASP A 7 18.47 -2.82 1.89
C ASP A 7 17.58 -1.97 2.79
N LYS A 8 18.15 -1.19 3.68
CA LYS A 8 17.42 -0.27 4.54
C LYS A 8 16.69 0.80 3.72
N LYS A 9 17.34 1.31 2.69
CA LYS A 9 16.75 2.31 1.79
C LYS A 9 15.59 1.72 0.98
N LYS A 10 15.76 0.49 0.48
CA LYS A 10 14.68 -0.22 -0.21
C LYS A 10 13.48 -0.45 0.72
N GLU A 11 13.74 -0.87 1.95
CA GLU A 11 12.69 -1.07 2.96
C GLU A 11 11.94 0.22 3.23
N PHE A 12 12.66 1.34 3.41
CA PHE A 12 12.06 2.65 3.58
C PHE A 12 11.14 3.01 2.40
N LEU A 13 11.63 2.82 1.17
CA LEU A 13 10.87 3.15 -0.04
C LEU A 13 9.66 2.23 -0.23
N ARG A 14 9.76 0.95 0.17
CA ARG A 14 8.67 -0.02 0.02
C ARG A 14 7.51 0.22 0.98
N ARG A 15 7.70 1.03 2.02
CA ARG A 15 6.68 1.28 3.04
C ARG A 15 5.37 1.81 2.45
N TYR A 16 5.44 2.63 1.41
CA TYR A 16 4.23 3.16 0.77
C TYR A 16 3.40 2.04 0.11
N ARG A 17 4.06 1.14 -0.62
CA ARG A 17 3.37 0.01 -1.27
C ARG A 17 2.79 -0.96 -0.24
N GLU A 18 3.45 -1.13 0.88
CA GLU A 18 2.91 -1.93 1.98
C GLU A 18 1.65 -1.31 2.57
N CYS A 19 1.62 0.02 2.71
CA CYS A 19 0.42 0.73 3.16
C CYS A 19 -0.72 0.55 2.15
N GLU A 20 -0.45 0.62 0.86
CA GLU A 20 -1.45 0.37 -0.18
C GLU A 20 -2.01 -1.05 -0.11
N ARG A 21 -1.14 -2.03 0.12
CA ARG A 21 -1.57 -3.42 0.26
C ARG A 21 -2.48 -3.60 1.47
N ARG A 22 -2.11 -3.03 2.61
CA ARG A 22 -2.95 -3.10 3.82
C ARG A 22 -4.29 -2.38 3.62
N GLU A 23 -4.28 -1.23 2.95
CA GLU A 23 -5.51 -0.53 2.58
C GLU A 23 -6.41 -1.43 1.74
N GLN A 24 -5.85 -2.08 0.74
CA GLN A 24 -6.60 -2.98 -0.14
C GLN A 24 -7.18 -4.16 0.64
N GLU A 25 -6.43 -4.75 1.55
CA GLU A 25 -6.91 -5.85 2.40
C GLU A 25 -8.11 -5.41 3.26
N ILE A 26 -8.06 -4.20 3.81
CA ILE A 26 -9.18 -3.65 4.60
C ILE A 26 -10.40 -3.42 3.71
N LEU A 27 -10.21 -2.87 2.51
CA LEU A 27 -11.29 -2.66 1.56
C LEU A 27 -11.96 -3.99 1.16
N GLU A 28 -11.16 -5.03 0.97
CA GLU A 28 -11.68 -6.37 0.68
C GLU A 28 -12.49 -6.92 1.85
N GLU A 29 -12.04 -6.70 3.07
CA GLU A 29 -12.78 -7.11 4.27
C GLU A 29 -14.11 -6.36 4.41
N ILE A 30 -14.12 -5.07 4.14
CA ILE A 30 -15.35 -4.28 4.11
C ILE A 30 -16.31 -4.82 3.06
N GLN A 31 -15.80 -5.16 1.88
CA GLN A 31 -16.60 -5.73 0.81
C GLN A 31 -17.20 -7.07 1.22
N ARG A 32 -16.40 -7.92 1.88
CA ARG A 32 -16.86 -9.21 2.39
C ARG A 32 -17.98 -9.03 3.40
N LEU A 33 -17.82 -8.11 4.36
CA LEU A 33 -18.86 -7.84 5.35
C LEU A 33 -20.17 -7.39 4.69
N ARG A 34 -20.08 -6.52 3.68
CA ARG A 34 -21.26 -6.06 2.95
C ARG A 34 -21.93 -7.19 2.18
N MET A 35 -21.14 -8.05 1.54
CA MET A 35 -21.67 -9.19 0.79
C MET A 35 -22.35 -10.18 1.71
N ASP A 36 -21.76 -10.46 2.86
CA ASP A 36 -22.34 -11.36 3.86
C ASP A 36 -23.67 -10.83 4.39
N GLN A 37 -23.80 -9.52 4.52
CA GLN A 37 -25.06 -8.89 4.96
C GLN A 37 -26.13 -8.95 3.87
N MET A 38 -25.73 -8.73 2.61
CA MET A 38 -26.66 -8.74 1.47
C MET A 38 -27.09 -10.16 1.08
N PHE A 39 -26.20 -11.12 1.19
CA PHE A 39 -26.43 -12.51 0.81
C PHE A 39 -26.04 -13.42 1.96
N PRO A 40 -26.80 -13.43 3.08
CA PRO A 40 -26.47 -14.30 4.18
C PRO A 40 -26.51 -15.74 3.70
N SER A 41 -25.44 -16.49 4.00
CA SER A 41 -25.39 -17.90 3.68
C SER A 41 -26.58 -18.57 4.39
N SER A 42 -27.50 -19.09 3.59
CA SER A 42 -28.73 -19.64 4.08
C SER A 42 -28.52 -21.08 4.56
N VAL A 43 -27.66 -21.29 5.54
CA VAL A 43 -27.76 -22.49 6.32
C VAL A 43 -28.91 -22.26 7.30
N ASN A 44 -30.06 -22.27 6.75
CA ASN A 44 -31.28 -22.14 7.55
C ASN A 44 -31.69 -23.55 7.97
N ASP A 45 -31.17 -23.97 9.10
CA ASP A 45 -31.57 -25.25 9.73
C ASP A 45 -32.92 -25.14 10.45
N GLY A 46 -33.77 -24.19 10.05
CA GLY A 46 -35.11 -24.06 10.57
C GLY A 46 -35.19 -23.50 11.99
N MET A 47 -34.09 -23.06 12.54
CA MET A 47 -34.08 -22.40 13.83
C MET A 47 -34.55 -20.96 13.72
N PRO A 48 -35.43 -20.48 14.62
CA PRO A 48 -35.74 -19.03 14.63
C PRO A 48 -34.48 -18.28 14.93
N LYS A 49 -34.07 -17.42 13.97
CA LYS A 49 -32.94 -16.52 14.17
C LYS A 49 -33.28 -15.59 15.33
N GLY A 50 -32.33 -15.43 16.25
CA GLY A 50 -32.42 -14.39 17.25
C GLY A 50 -32.69 -13.04 16.58
N SER A 51 -33.10 -12.03 17.33
CA SER A 51 -33.61 -10.78 16.80
C SER A 51 -32.72 -10.22 15.70
N GLN A 52 -33.32 -9.88 14.55
CA GLN A 52 -32.66 -9.23 13.41
C GLN A 52 -31.93 -7.95 13.83
N GLN A 53 -32.42 -7.25 14.84
CA GLN A 53 -31.80 -6.04 15.38
C GLN A 53 -30.43 -6.30 15.99
N SER A 54 -30.25 -7.41 16.69
CA SER A 54 -28.97 -7.79 17.29
C SER A 54 -27.93 -8.07 16.21
N ASP A 55 -28.31 -8.83 15.17
CA ASP A 55 -27.43 -9.16 14.06
C ASP A 55 -27.03 -7.92 13.28
N LEU A 56 -27.97 -7.01 13.03
CA LEU A 56 -27.70 -5.76 12.35
C LEU A 56 -26.79 -4.85 13.16
N SER A 57 -27.01 -4.78 14.47
CA SER A 57 -26.16 -3.98 15.37
C SER A 57 -24.73 -4.51 15.38
N ASP A 58 -24.58 -5.82 15.49
CA ASP A 58 -23.26 -6.46 15.45
C ASP A 58 -22.53 -6.20 14.12
N TYR A 59 -23.29 -6.31 13.01
CA TYR A 59 -22.76 -5.99 11.68
C TYR A 59 -22.27 -4.55 11.60
N MET A 60 -23.04 -3.59 12.10
CA MET A 60 -22.66 -2.18 12.08
C MET A 60 -21.43 -1.90 12.91
N VAL A 61 -21.28 -2.56 14.06
CA VAL A 61 -20.08 -2.44 14.88
C VAL A 61 -18.84 -2.93 14.12
N LEU A 62 -18.95 -4.12 13.50
CA LEU A 62 -17.85 -4.69 12.73
C LEU A 62 -17.48 -3.79 11.54
N LEU A 63 -18.47 -3.26 10.86
CA LEU A 63 -18.25 -2.36 9.72
C LEU A 63 -17.55 -1.07 10.18
N ASP A 64 -18.01 -0.47 11.27
CA ASP A 64 -17.41 0.75 11.82
C ASP A 64 -15.94 0.52 12.22
N GLU A 65 -15.63 -0.63 12.81
CA GLU A 65 -14.26 -0.99 13.16
C GLU A 65 -13.35 -1.05 11.92
N GLN A 66 -13.84 -1.64 10.83
CA GLN A 66 -13.07 -1.72 9.59
C GLN A 66 -12.91 -0.34 8.94
N ILE A 67 -13.95 0.49 8.99
CA ILE A 67 -13.87 1.85 8.46
C ILE A 67 -12.83 2.68 9.24
N ASP A 68 -12.79 2.54 10.56
CA ASP A 68 -11.79 3.22 11.38
C ASP A 68 -10.37 2.75 11.05
N ARG A 69 -10.18 1.44 10.86
CA ARG A 69 -8.89 0.90 10.42
C ARG A 69 -8.50 1.45 9.06
N LEU A 70 -9.44 1.57 8.14
CA LEU A 70 -9.20 2.15 6.82
C LEU A 70 -8.73 3.60 6.91
N LYS A 71 -9.39 4.40 7.73
CA LYS A 71 -9.01 5.81 7.95
C LYS A 71 -7.59 5.92 8.50
N GLN A 72 -7.24 5.10 9.48
CA GLN A 72 -5.90 5.09 10.07
C GLN A 72 -4.84 4.66 9.05
N GLU A 73 -5.13 3.64 8.25
CA GLU A 73 -4.18 3.16 7.25
C GLU A 73 -3.99 4.20 6.14
N ARG A 74 -5.05 4.90 5.73
CA ARG A 74 -4.95 5.99 4.75
C ARG A 74 -4.13 7.16 5.26
N LEU A 75 -4.28 7.52 6.53
CA LEU A 75 -3.47 8.57 7.12
C LEU A 75 -1.99 8.17 7.17
N LYS A 76 -1.72 6.94 7.59
CA LYS A 76 -0.36 6.39 7.62
C LYS A 76 0.24 6.37 6.21
N LYS A 77 -0.54 5.97 5.21
CA LYS A 77 -0.11 5.95 3.81
C LYS A 77 0.28 7.35 3.35
N ALA A 78 -0.55 8.35 3.64
CA ALA A 78 -0.28 9.74 3.26
C ALA A 78 0.99 10.27 3.90
N ARG A 79 1.20 9.99 5.18
CA ARG A 79 2.41 10.40 5.90
C ARG A 79 3.65 9.69 5.37
N THR A 80 3.53 8.41 5.09
CA THR A 80 4.63 7.62 4.53
C THR A 80 5.03 8.15 3.15
N ARG A 81 4.04 8.44 2.30
CA ARG A 81 4.28 9.01 0.98
C ARG A 81 5.00 10.34 1.08
N GLU A 82 4.57 11.20 2.00
CA GLU A 82 5.22 12.50 2.22
C GLU A 82 6.67 12.36 2.64
N GLN A 83 6.97 11.44 3.57
CA GLN A 83 8.33 11.18 4.01
C GLN A 83 9.23 10.72 2.86
N ILE A 84 8.71 9.80 2.05
CA ILE A 84 9.44 9.28 0.88
C ILE A 84 9.64 10.39 -0.16
N ASP A 85 8.59 11.15 -0.44
CA ASP A 85 8.65 12.25 -1.41
C ASP A 85 9.66 13.31 -1.00
N LEU A 86 9.70 13.66 0.29
CA LEU A 86 10.69 14.61 0.80
C LEU A 86 12.12 14.09 0.62
N ALA A 87 12.36 12.83 0.92
CA ALA A 87 13.69 12.24 0.72
C ALA A 87 14.10 12.27 -0.75
N ILE A 88 13.18 11.96 -1.65
CA ILE A 88 13.45 11.98 -3.09
C ILE A 88 13.71 13.42 -3.57
N ARG A 89 12.90 14.38 -3.11
CA ARG A 89 13.07 15.79 -3.54
C ARG A 89 14.40 16.40 -3.12
N ARG A 90 15.04 15.87 -2.08
CA ARG A 90 16.37 16.33 -1.64
C ARG A 90 17.49 15.84 -2.54
N MET A 91 17.22 14.87 -3.41
CA MET A 91 18.21 14.36 -4.35
C MET A 91 18.46 15.38 -5.47
N GLU A 92 19.66 15.39 -5.99
CA GLU A 92 20.05 16.37 -7.01
C GLU A 92 19.75 15.90 -8.44
N ASN A 93 19.86 14.60 -8.70
CA ASN A 93 19.75 14.06 -10.06
C ASN A 93 18.28 13.77 -10.42
N PRO A 94 17.73 14.46 -11.45
CA PRO A 94 16.33 14.25 -11.84
C PRO A 94 15.99 12.83 -12.29
N ASN A 95 16.91 12.15 -12.97
CA ASN A 95 16.67 10.76 -13.41
C ASN A 95 16.61 9.81 -12.24
N GLU A 96 17.46 10.01 -11.24
CA GLU A 96 17.44 9.21 -10.01
C GLU A 96 16.16 9.44 -9.22
N GLN A 97 15.70 10.68 -9.12
CA GLN A 97 14.42 10.99 -8.51
C GLN A 97 13.29 10.27 -9.23
N ARG A 98 13.29 10.35 -10.55
CA ARG A 98 12.22 9.79 -11.37
C ARG A 98 12.14 8.27 -11.27
N VAL A 99 13.28 7.58 -11.31
CA VAL A 99 13.29 6.12 -11.20
C VAL A 99 12.70 5.66 -9.86
N LEU A 100 13.02 6.36 -8.77
CA LEU A 100 12.48 6.03 -7.46
C LEU A 100 10.98 6.28 -7.38
N ARG A 101 10.49 7.40 -7.95
CA ARG A 101 9.05 7.68 -7.98
C ARG A 101 8.28 6.64 -8.78
N LEU A 102 8.75 6.32 -9.98
CA LEU A 102 8.06 5.37 -10.85
C LEU A 102 8.04 3.98 -10.25
N ARG A 103 9.14 3.55 -9.65
CA ARG A 103 9.25 2.22 -9.07
C ARG A 103 8.48 2.08 -7.76
N TYR A 104 8.63 3.04 -6.85
CA TYR A 104 8.15 2.89 -5.48
C TYR A 104 6.83 3.60 -5.18
N LEU A 105 6.57 4.75 -5.80
CA LEU A 105 5.31 5.46 -5.59
C LEU A 105 4.25 5.06 -6.63
N TRP A 106 4.65 4.85 -7.88
CA TRP A 106 3.74 4.39 -8.92
C TRP A 106 3.66 2.86 -9.01
N GLY A 107 4.61 2.15 -8.43
CA GLY A 107 4.61 0.69 -8.39
C GLY A 107 4.85 0.00 -9.71
N LEU A 108 5.60 0.64 -10.62
CA LEU A 108 5.84 0.07 -11.94
C LEU A 108 6.95 -0.98 -11.92
N GLY A 109 6.82 -2.01 -12.77
CA GLY A 109 7.89 -2.96 -13.02
C GLY A 109 9.02 -2.31 -13.83
N TRP A 110 10.17 -2.95 -13.85
CA TRP A 110 11.37 -2.37 -14.46
C TRP A 110 11.21 -2.09 -15.95
N ILE A 111 10.49 -2.93 -16.68
CA ILE A 111 10.22 -2.70 -18.10
C ILE A 111 9.42 -1.41 -18.30
N ALA A 112 8.38 -1.22 -17.49
CA ALA A 112 7.54 -0.03 -17.55
C ALA A 112 8.30 1.23 -17.13
N VAL A 113 9.14 1.12 -16.08
CA VAL A 113 10.01 2.22 -15.66
C VAL A 113 10.92 2.64 -16.80
N GLY A 114 11.60 1.68 -17.44
CA GLY A 114 12.47 1.94 -18.56
C GLY A 114 11.74 2.63 -19.71
N ARG A 115 10.57 2.13 -20.08
CA ARG A 115 9.76 2.73 -21.14
C ARG A 115 9.41 4.19 -20.85
N ARG A 116 9.00 4.49 -19.63
CA ARG A 116 8.65 5.86 -19.23
C ARG A 116 9.83 6.81 -19.26
N MET A 117 11.02 6.29 -18.97
CA MET A 117 12.24 7.10 -18.89
C MET A 117 13.03 7.13 -20.19
N GLY A 118 12.66 6.29 -21.16
CA GLY A 118 13.41 6.16 -22.41
C GLY A 118 14.67 5.32 -22.27
N TYR A 119 14.69 4.37 -21.35
CA TYR A 119 15.82 3.48 -21.09
C TYR A 119 15.37 2.02 -21.23
N SER A 120 16.34 1.12 -21.41
CA SER A 120 16.11 -0.30 -21.32
C SER A 120 15.83 -0.69 -19.87
N ARG A 121 15.32 -1.92 -19.66
CA ARG A 121 15.14 -2.48 -18.33
C ARG A 121 16.44 -2.41 -17.52
N GLU A 122 17.53 -2.83 -18.11
CA GLU A 122 18.86 -2.86 -17.48
C GLU A 122 19.35 -1.43 -17.20
N GLY A 123 19.08 -0.50 -18.10
CA GLY A 123 19.42 0.91 -17.90
C GLY A 123 18.67 1.51 -16.71
N ALA A 124 17.39 1.21 -16.59
CA ALA A 124 16.57 1.66 -15.46
C ALA A 124 17.09 1.08 -14.14
N ILE A 125 17.45 -0.19 -14.12
CA ILE A 125 18.00 -0.85 -12.93
C ILE A 125 19.34 -0.21 -12.51
N LYS A 126 20.19 0.14 -13.46
CA LYS A 126 21.45 0.83 -13.17
C LYS A 126 21.22 2.21 -12.54
N ILE A 127 20.28 2.97 -13.10
CA ILE A 127 19.91 4.27 -12.51
C ILE A 127 19.38 4.10 -11.10
N HIS A 128 18.57 3.08 -10.89
CA HIS A 128 18.05 2.74 -9.56
C HIS A 128 19.19 2.45 -8.56
N GLY A 129 20.20 1.69 -8.97
CA GLY A 129 21.36 1.43 -8.11
C GLY A 129 22.07 2.70 -7.68
N ARG A 130 22.27 3.64 -8.62
CA ARG A 130 22.86 4.95 -8.30
C ARG A 130 21.95 5.77 -7.40
N ALA A 131 20.64 5.73 -7.68
CA ALA A 131 19.67 6.46 -6.89
C ALA A 131 19.69 6.00 -5.42
N LEU A 132 19.79 4.70 -5.18
CA LEU A 132 19.90 4.17 -3.81
C LEU A 132 21.16 4.65 -3.11
N GLN A 133 22.28 4.72 -3.83
CA GLN A 133 23.53 5.23 -3.24
C GLN A 133 23.39 6.69 -2.81
N ASN A 134 22.67 7.48 -3.59
CA ASN A 134 22.54 8.92 -3.36
C ASN A 134 21.35 9.32 -2.48
N LEU A 135 20.42 8.41 -2.24
CA LEU A 135 19.28 8.65 -1.37
C LEU A 135 19.71 8.74 0.09
N LYS A 136 19.23 9.75 0.79
CA LYS A 136 19.44 9.92 2.24
C LYS A 136 18.11 9.75 2.95
N ILE A 137 18.06 8.82 3.90
CA ILE A 137 16.80 8.45 4.59
C ILE A 137 16.72 8.89 6.05
N CYS A 138 17.70 9.61 6.55
CA CYS A 138 17.65 10.14 7.91
C CYS A 138 17.96 11.61 7.96
#